data_5ea87989e396e39b5902635228c27fc3
#
_entry.id   5ea87989e396e39b5902635228c27fc3
#
_cell.length_a   1.000
_cell.length_b   1.000
_cell.length_c   1.000
_cell.angle_alpha   90.00
_cell.angle_beta   90.00
_cell.angle_gamma   90.00
#
_symmetry.space_group_name_H-M   'P 1'
#
loop_
_entity.id
_entity.type
_entity.pdbx_description
1 polymer ?
#
loop_
_entity_poly.entity_id
_entity_poly.type
_entity_poly.pdbx_seq_one_letter_code
_entity_poly.pdbx_strand_id
1 'polypeptide(L)'
;MSRTQLPLALKPPRRPRFDNFIAGANRAVVATLAEGLEAGAWYFLGGAHGTGRSHLVAAVFADRCRRGERALFIALADRRQRPLLEQAGGDWVVIDDVDALGGDDDGERLLFNALNRWRAERTGVVMSGVSREAFRLPDLRSRLGQATRLTLKPLDEAELADMVTRLAAEHEVVLGRGVVDYMLSRAPRNAARMAQLVEAGARRALTERRTLSIPLVRELLGDHP
;
A
#
# COMPACT_ATOMS: atom_id res chain seq x y z
N MET A 1 36.45 -17.59 17.85
CA MET A 1 35.27 -17.77 17.00
C MET A 1 34.14 -16.96 17.61
N SER A 2 33.93 -15.73 17.10
CA SER A 2 32.90 -14.80 17.62
C SER A 2 31.53 -15.24 17.06
N ARG A 3 30.65 -15.73 17.90
CA ARG A 3 29.26 -16.01 17.56
C ARG A 3 28.55 -14.67 17.35
N THR A 4 28.31 -14.30 16.12
CA THR A 4 27.42 -13.18 15.77
C THR A 4 26.02 -13.56 16.23
N GLN A 5 25.60 -13.04 17.38
CA GLN A 5 24.25 -13.18 17.90
C GLN A 5 23.35 -12.33 17.00
N LEU A 6 22.45 -12.99 16.24
CA LEU A 6 21.38 -12.30 15.51
C LEU A 6 20.52 -11.53 16.52
N PRO A 7 20.23 -10.24 16.28
CA PRO A 7 19.38 -9.47 17.20
C PRO A 7 17.96 -10.05 17.22
N LEU A 8 17.57 -10.59 18.34
CA LEU A 8 16.31 -11.29 18.61
C LEU A 8 15.18 -10.27 18.94
N ALA A 9 14.99 -9.25 18.16
CA ALA A 9 13.81 -8.38 18.29
C ALA A 9 13.60 -7.54 17.02
N LEU A 10 13.49 -8.20 15.87
CA LEU A 10 12.84 -7.55 14.75
C LEU A 10 11.35 -7.54 15.07
N LYS A 11 10.80 -6.40 15.49
CA LYS A 11 9.36 -6.18 15.42
C LYS A 11 8.93 -6.60 14.02
N PRO A 12 7.90 -7.45 13.86
CA PRO A 12 7.44 -7.85 12.53
C PRO A 12 7.13 -6.59 11.71
N PRO A 13 7.30 -6.61 10.39
CA PRO A 13 6.96 -5.48 9.55
C PRO A 13 5.55 -5.02 9.91
N ARG A 14 5.37 -3.71 10.02
CA ARG A 14 4.12 -3.12 10.48
C ARG A 14 2.97 -3.56 9.59
N ARG A 15 1.96 -4.21 10.17
CA ARG A 15 0.77 -4.58 9.42
C ARG A 15 0.03 -3.30 9.02
N PRO A 16 -0.33 -3.10 7.74
CA PRO A 16 -1.11 -1.96 7.30
C PRO A 16 -2.43 -1.87 8.07
N ARG A 17 -2.72 -0.68 8.59
CA ARG A 17 -3.95 -0.37 9.34
C ARG A 17 -4.34 1.07 9.07
N PHE A 18 -5.61 1.43 9.28
CA PHE A 18 -6.07 2.81 9.11
C PHE A 18 -5.43 3.77 10.11
N ASP A 19 -5.21 3.34 11.36
CA ASP A 19 -4.63 4.15 12.44
C ASP A 19 -3.14 4.50 12.22
N ASN A 20 -2.47 3.73 11.37
CA ASN A 20 -1.07 3.96 11.02
C ASN A 20 -0.85 4.54 9.62
N PHE A 21 -1.92 4.97 8.96
CA PHE A 21 -1.86 5.68 7.70
C PHE A 21 -1.85 7.19 7.92
N ILE A 22 -0.93 7.89 7.29
CA ILE A 22 -0.90 9.37 7.32
C ILE A 22 -1.86 9.88 6.26
N ALA A 23 -3.03 10.31 6.69
CA ALA A 23 -4.12 10.66 5.78
C ALA A 23 -3.87 11.96 5.02
N GLY A 24 -3.27 12.98 5.65
CA GLY A 24 -3.13 14.29 5.05
C GLY A 24 -4.46 14.81 4.48
N ALA A 25 -4.44 15.21 3.22
CA ALA A 25 -5.64 15.64 2.48
C ALA A 25 -6.62 14.48 2.16
N ASN A 26 -6.30 13.22 2.50
CA ASN A 26 -7.09 12.04 2.13
C ASN A 26 -8.05 11.56 3.24
N ARG A 27 -8.32 12.36 4.26
CA ARG A 27 -9.14 11.96 5.43
C ARG A 27 -10.50 11.41 5.03
N ALA A 28 -11.18 12.03 4.05
CA ALA A 28 -12.49 11.56 3.58
C ALA A 28 -12.39 10.17 2.92
N VAL A 29 -11.35 9.93 2.11
CA VAL A 29 -11.10 8.62 1.49
C VAL A 29 -10.84 7.55 2.55
N VAL A 30 -10.02 7.87 3.55
CA VAL A 30 -9.71 6.94 4.66
C VAL A 30 -10.98 6.63 5.46
N ALA A 31 -11.80 7.64 5.79
CA ALA A 31 -13.07 7.43 6.52
C ALA A 31 -14.04 6.54 5.72
N THR A 32 -14.18 6.77 4.40
CA THR A 32 -15.00 5.90 3.54
C THR A 32 -14.52 4.46 3.56
N LEU A 33 -13.21 4.22 3.45
CA LEU A 33 -12.66 2.86 3.47
C LEU A 33 -12.77 2.17 4.84
N ALA A 34 -12.70 2.93 5.92
CA ALA A 34 -12.77 2.39 7.27
C ALA A 34 -14.21 2.07 7.72
N GLU A 35 -15.18 2.92 7.40
CA GLU A 35 -16.51 2.89 7.99
C GLU A 35 -17.65 2.93 6.96
N GLY A 36 -17.39 3.43 5.75
CA GLY A 36 -18.42 3.68 4.74
C GLY A 36 -18.52 2.60 3.64
N LEU A 37 -17.90 1.43 3.80
CA LEU A 37 -18.01 0.36 2.79
C LEU A 37 -19.33 -0.40 2.97
N GLU A 38 -20.13 -0.44 1.89
CA GLU A 38 -21.40 -1.15 1.84
C GLU A 38 -21.22 -2.56 1.27
N ALA A 39 -21.92 -3.55 1.85
CA ALA A 39 -21.86 -4.93 1.38
C ALA A 39 -22.34 -5.04 -0.09
N GLY A 40 -21.58 -5.77 -0.90
CA GLY A 40 -21.86 -5.94 -2.34
C GLY A 40 -21.51 -4.73 -3.21
N ALA A 41 -21.10 -3.59 -2.63
CA ALA A 41 -20.64 -2.44 -3.39
C ALA A 41 -19.18 -2.59 -3.82
N TRP A 42 -18.81 -1.86 -4.86
CA TRP A 42 -17.46 -1.88 -5.43
C TRP A 42 -16.80 -0.50 -5.31
N TYR A 43 -15.52 -0.52 -4.95
CA TYR A 43 -14.71 0.68 -4.75
C TYR A 43 -13.40 0.56 -5.54
N PHE A 44 -13.04 1.63 -6.23
CA PHE A 44 -11.78 1.74 -6.96
C PHE A 44 -10.92 2.84 -6.33
N LEU A 45 -9.85 2.47 -5.66
CA LEU A 45 -8.89 3.38 -5.05
C LEU A 45 -7.80 3.75 -6.06
N GLY A 46 -7.98 4.90 -6.70
CA GLY A 46 -7.02 5.49 -7.63
C GLY A 46 -5.97 6.35 -6.93
N GLY A 47 -4.90 6.66 -7.64
CA GLY A 47 -3.85 7.57 -7.19
C GLY A 47 -2.50 7.26 -7.84
N ALA A 48 -1.57 8.19 -7.77
CA ALA A 48 -0.21 8.00 -8.28
C ALA A 48 0.54 6.90 -7.50
N HIS A 49 1.61 6.37 -8.08
CA HIS A 49 2.48 5.45 -7.38
C HIS A 49 3.06 6.09 -6.11
N GLY A 50 3.10 5.31 -5.03
CA GLY A 50 3.66 5.76 -3.75
C GLY A 50 2.73 6.62 -2.89
N THR A 51 1.44 6.80 -3.24
CA THR A 51 0.45 7.51 -2.42
C THR A 51 -0.12 6.69 -1.26
N GLY A 52 0.23 5.40 -1.16
CA GLY A 52 -0.25 4.52 -0.08
C GLY A 52 -1.47 3.67 -0.43
N ARG A 53 -1.80 3.49 -1.72
CA ARG A 53 -2.91 2.63 -2.18
C ARG A 53 -2.84 1.23 -1.59
N SER A 54 -1.70 0.54 -1.77
CA SER A 54 -1.46 -0.81 -1.25
C SER A 54 -1.61 -0.89 0.27
N HIS A 55 -1.18 0.14 1.00
CA HIS A 55 -1.38 0.23 2.44
C HIS A 55 -2.87 0.24 2.80
N LEU A 56 -3.65 1.12 2.15
CA LEU A 56 -5.08 1.25 2.47
C LEU A 56 -5.89 0.02 2.08
N VAL A 57 -5.65 -0.60 0.92
CA VAL A 57 -6.37 -1.82 0.57
C VAL A 57 -6.00 -2.98 1.49
N ALA A 58 -4.74 -3.09 1.91
CA ALA A 58 -4.35 -4.08 2.92
C ALA A 58 -4.96 -3.77 4.30
N ALA A 59 -5.13 -2.49 4.67
CA ALA A 59 -5.83 -2.08 5.88
C ALA A 59 -7.32 -2.46 5.83
N VAL A 60 -7.98 -2.29 4.68
CA VAL A 60 -9.36 -2.76 4.45
C VAL A 60 -9.44 -4.27 4.68
N PHE A 61 -8.58 -5.04 4.04
CA PHE A 61 -8.56 -6.49 4.22
C PHE A 61 -8.41 -6.89 5.70
N ALA A 62 -7.45 -6.30 6.40
CA ALA A 62 -7.22 -6.58 7.81
C ALA A 62 -8.42 -6.20 8.68
N ASP A 63 -9.12 -5.09 8.36
CA ASP A 63 -10.32 -4.64 9.06
C ASP A 63 -11.49 -5.59 8.84
N ARG A 64 -11.76 -6.01 7.60
CA ARG A 64 -12.82 -6.97 7.28
C ARG A 64 -12.61 -8.30 7.99
N CYS A 65 -11.38 -8.84 7.98
CA CYS A 65 -11.05 -10.05 8.75
C CYS A 65 -11.27 -9.87 10.24
N ARG A 66 -10.91 -8.71 10.82
CA ARG A 66 -11.12 -8.42 12.24
C ARG A 66 -12.60 -8.35 12.62
N ARG A 67 -13.46 -7.92 11.70
CA ARG A 67 -14.93 -7.92 11.87
C ARG A 67 -15.55 -9.32 11.72
N GLY A 68 -14.75 -10.35 11.41
CA GLY A 68 -15.22 -11.71 11.22
C GLY A 68 -15.81 -11.98 9.82
N GLU A 69 -15.65 -11.06 8.89
CA GLU A 69 -16.10 -11.22 7.51
C GLU A 69 -15.11 -12.08 6.71
N ARG A 70 -15.63 -12.87 5.76
CA ARG A 70 -14.81 -13.68 4.86
C ARG A 70 -14.22 -12.79 3.78
N ALA A 71 -12.97 -12.39 3.96
CA ALA A 71 -12.27 -11.54 3.03
C ALA A 71 -11.08 -12.26 2.39
N LEU A 72 -10.79 -11.99 1.12
CA LEU A 72 -9.62 -12.47 0.41
C LEU A 72 -8.82 -11.27 -0.13
N PHE A 73 -7.50 -11.33 0.01
CA PHE A 73 -6.59 -10.32 -0.55
C PHE A 73 -5.79 -10.91 -1.71
N ILE A 74 -5.73 -10.19 -2.84
CA ILE A 74 -5.00 -10.59 -4.05
C ILE A 74 -4.11 -9.43 -4.49
N ALA A 75 -2.78 -9.64 -4.51
CA ALA A 75 -1.81 -8.69 -5.07
C ALA A 75 -1.49 -9.09 -6.52
N LEU A 76 -2.05 -8.40 -7.51
CA LEU A 76 -1.92 -8.78 -8.92
C LEU A 76 -0.55 -8.48 -9.54
N ALA A 77 0.26 -7.66 -8.89
CA ALA A 77 1.67 -7.49 -9.21
C ALA A 77 2.46 -8.80 -9.04
N ASP A 78 2.06 -9.67 -8.10
CA ASP A 78 2.58 -11.04 -8.00
C ASP A 78 1.81 -11.98 -8.93
N ARG A 79 2.45 -12.36 -10.06
CA ARG A 79 1.83 -13.25 -11.06
C ARG A 79 1.33 -14.57 -10.49
N ARG A 80 1.92 -15.08 -9.40
CA ARG A 80 1.50 -16.33 -8.75
C ARG A 80 0.13 -16.23 -8.10
N GLN A 81 -0.34 -15.03 -7.81
CA GLN A 81 -1.65 -14.80 -7.21
C GLN A 81 -2.78 -14.60 -8.23
N ARG A 82 -2.45 -14.37 -9.51
CA ARG A 82 -3.46 -14.14 -10.56
C ARG A 82 -4.49 -15.27 -10.69
N PRO A 83 -4.12 -16.58 -10.60
CA PRO A 83 -5.09 -17.67 -10.64
C PRO A 83 -6.12 -17.63 -9.52
N LEU A 84 -5.84 -16.93 -8.39
CA LEU A 84 -6.81 -16.78 -7.31
C LEU A 84 -8.09 -16.05 -7.76
N LEU A 85 -8.03 -15.24 -8.82
CA LEU A 85 -9.22 -14.59 -9.40
C LEU A 85 -10.29 -15.58 -9.82
N GLU A 86 -9.94 -16.81 -10.21
CA GLU A 86 -10.91 -17.84 -10.62
C GLU A 86 -11.72 -18.38 -9.45
N GLN A 87 -11.12 -18.45 -8.26
CA GLN A 87 -11.70 -19.10 -7.09
C GLN A 87 -12.09 -18.11 -6.00
N ALA A 88 -11.62 -16.86 -6.11
CA ALA A 88 -11.87 -15.83 -5.09
C ALA A 88 -13.36 -15.56 -4.92
N GLY A 89 -13.79 -15.48 -3.67
CA GLY A 89 -15.15 -15.16 -3.27
C GLY A 89 -15.23 -14.90 -1.77
N GLY A 90 -16.43 -14.73 -1.26
CA GLY A 90 -16.67 -14.43 0.14
C GLY A 90 -17.47 -13.14 0.29
N ASP A 91 -17.42 -12.55 1.46
CA ASP A 91 -18.13 -11.29 1.71
C ASP A 91 -17.38 -10.11 1.05
N TRP A 92 -16.04 -10.21 1.01
CA TRP A 92 -15.17 -9.19 0.40
C TRP A 92 -14.01 -9.80 -0.40
N VAL A 93 -13.71 -9.18 -1.54
CA VAL A 93 -12.46 -9.39 -2.28
C VAL A 93 -11.72 -8.06 -2.37
N VAL A 94 -10.48 -8.06 -1.91
CA VAL A 94 -9.59 -6.89 -1.93
C VAL A 94 -8.45 -7.15 -2.90
N ILE A 95 -8.30 -6.28 -3.90
CA ILE A 95 -7.33 -6.45 -4.98
C ILE A 95 -6.35 -5.27 -5.00
N ASP A 96 -5.08 -5.57 -4.92
CA ASP A 96 -4.04 -4.56 -5.09
C ASP A 96 -3.44 -4.60 -6.50
N ASP A 97 -3.19 -3.41 -7.06
CA ASP A 97 -2.57 -3.16 -8.36
C ASP A 97 -3.27 -3.89 -9.53
N VAL A 98 -4.59 -3.63 -9.72
CA VAL A 98 -5.37 -4.22 -10.83
C VAL A 98 -4.78 -3.88 -12.20
N ASP A 99 -4.15 -2.72 -12.34
CA ASP A 99 -3.49 -2.27 -13.56
C ASP A 99 -2.25 -3.10 -13.94
N ALA A 100 -1.76 -3.97 -13.05
CA ALA A 100 -0.75 -5.00 -13.39
C ALA A 100 -1.23 -6.02 -14.44
N LEU A 101 -2.54 -6.09 -14.71
CA LEU A 101 -3.12 -6.89 -15.79
C LEU A 101 -3.33 -6.09 -17.08
N GLY A 102 -3.11 -4.76 -17.06
CA GLY A 102 -3.33 -3.92 -18.23
C GLY A 102 -2.47 -4.35 -19.42
N GLY A 103 -3.13 -4.56 -20.57
CA GLY A 103 -2.49 -5.04 -21.80
C GLY A 103 -2.20 -6.54 -21.87
N ASP A 104 -2.55 -7.29 -20.82
CA ASP A 104 -2.53 -8.77 -20.80
C ASP A 104 -3.95 -9.28 -21.10
N ASP A 105 -4.21 -9.69 -22.33
CA ASP A 105 -5.56 -10.04 -22.78
C ASP A 105 -6.18 -11.17 -21.95
N ASP A 106 -5.41 -12.19 -21.56
CA ASP A 106 -5.90 -13.29 -20.73
C ASP A 106 -6.14 -12.82 -19.28
N GLY A 107 -5.25 -12.00 -18.74
CA GLY A 107 -5.41 -11.39 -17.42
C GLY A 107 -6.62 -10.47 -17.33
N GLU A 108 -6.87 -9.65 -18.37
CA GLU A 108 -8.04 -8.79 -18.45
C GLU A 108 -9.35 -9.57 -18.53
N ARG A 109 -9.39 -10.65 -19.31
CA ARG A 109 -10.56 -11.57 -19.38
C ARG A 109 -10.80 -12.26 -18.05
N LEU A 110 -9.73 -12.71 -17.39
CA LEU A 110 -9.81 -13.34 -16.09
C LEU A 110 -10.43 -12.40 -15.05
N LEU A 111 -9.96 -11.15 -14.97
CA LEU A 111 -10.52 -10.13 -14.08
C LEU A 111 -11.98 -9.79 -14.43
N PHE A 112 -12.30 -9.66 -15.72
CA PHE A 112 -13.67 -9.41 -16.18
C PHE A 112 -14.63 -10.51 -15.74
N ASN A 113 -14.25 -11.77 -15.91
CA ASN A 113 -15.05 -12.93 -15.50
C ASN A 113 -15.23 -12.96 -13.97
N ALA A 114 -14.17 -12.68 -13.23
CA ALA A 114 -14.23 -12.59 -11.77
C ALA A 114 -15.19 -11.48 -11.30
N LEU A 115 -15.11 -10.29 -11.88
CA LEU A 115 -16.02 -9.18 -11.56
C LEU A 115 -17.49 -9.53 -11.87
N ASN A 116 -17.78 -10.23 -12.98
CA ASN A 116 -19.14 -10.68 -13.31
C ASN A 116 -19.66 -11.66 -12.26
N ARG A 117 -18.84 -12.62 -11.86
CA ARG A 117 -19.20 -13.60 -10.81
C ARG A 117 -19.47 -12.89 -9.48
N TRP A 118 -18.56 -12.01 -9.01
CA TRP A 118 -18.74 -11.28 -7.74
C TRP A 118 -19.97 -10.36 -7.76
N ARG A 119 -20.34 -9.83 -8.93
CA ARG A 119 -21.60 -9.07 -9.05
C ARG A 119 -22.81 -9.98 -8.81
N ALA A 120 -22.82 -11.18 -9.40
CA ALA A 120 -23.91 -12.14 -9.19
C ALA A 120 -24.00 -12.64 -7.73
N GLU A 121 -22.84 -12.81 -7.09
CA GLU A 121 -22.72 -13.27 -5.69
C GLU A 121 -22.92 -12.15 -4.67
N ARG A 122 -23.06 -10.90 -5.10
CA ARG A 122 -23.11 -9.70 -4.23
C ARG A 122 -21.88 -9.56 -3.34
N THR A 123 -20.73 -9.99 -3.81
CA THR A 123 -19.44 -9.81 -3.14
C THR A 123 -19.02 -8.34 -3.18
N GLY A 124 -18.65 -7.77 -2.03
CA GLY A 124 -18.03 -6.45 -1.95
C GLY A 124 -16.62 -6.49 -2.53
N VAL A 125 -16.24 -5.48 -3.32
CA VAL A 125 -14.91 -5.45 -3.95
C VAL A 125 -14.23 -4.11 -3.71
N VAL A 126 -13.00 -4.16 -3.21
CA VAL A 126 -12.13 -2.99 -3.12
C VAL A 126 -10.90 -3.23 -3.98
N MET A 127 -10.68 -2.38 -4.96
CA MET A 127 -9.59 -2.48 -5.92
C MET A 127 -8.67 -1.28 -5.86
N SER A 128 -7.37 -1.47 -5.98
CA SER A 128 -6.42 -0.37 -6.19
C SER A 128 -5.80 -0.41 -7.58
N GLY A 129 -5.50 0.76 -8.12
CA GLY A 129 -4.82 0.90 -9.42
C GLY A 129 -4.50 2.35 -9.74
N VAL A 130 -3.70 2.59 -10.78
CA VAL A 130 -3.43 3.95 -11.27
C VAL A 130 -4.64 4.46 -12.05
N SER A 131 -5.05 3.70 -13.05
CA SER A 131 -6.15 4.08 -13.94
C SER A 131 -6.78 2.86 -14.61
N ARG A 132 -8.10 2.94 -14.86
CA ARG A 132 -8.82 1.94 -15.67
C ARG A 132 -8.50 2.03 -17.17
N GLU A 133 -7.92 3.12 -17.62
CA GLU A 133 -7.50 3.33 -19.01
C GLU A 133 -6.30 2.44 -19.41
N ALA A 134 -5.64 1.81 -18.44
CA ALA A 134 -4.59 0.81 -18.69
C ALA A 134 -5.11 -0.46 -19.39
N PHE A 135 -6.42 -0.73 -19.30
CA PHE A 135 -7.02 -1.94 -19.87
C PHE A 135 -7.45 -1.75 -21.34
N ARG A 136 -7.26 -2.78 -22.16
CA ARG A 136 -7.66 -2.80 -23.57
C ARG A 136 -9.12 -3.22 -23.74
N LEU A 137 -9.60 -4.17 -22.92
CA LEU A 137 -10.94 -4.74 -23.01
C LEU A 137 -12.00 -3.67 -22.62
N PRO A 138 -12.85 -3.21 -23.58
CA PRO A 138 -13.82 -2.15 -23.32
C PRO A 138 -14.84 -2.52 -22.24
N ASP A 139 -15.28 -3.79 -22.22
CA ASP A 139 -16.24 -4.29 -21.25
C ASP A 139 -15.67 -4.27 -19.83
N LEU A 140 -14.37 -4.59 -19.67
CA LEU A 140 -13.69 -4.48 -18.38
C LEU A 140 -13.61 -3.02 -17.91
N ARG A 141 -13.25 -2.09 -18.79
CA ARG A 141 -13.26 -0.65 -18.46
C ARG A 141 -14.63 -0.16 -18.03
N SER A 142 -15.68 -0.59 -18.76
CA SER A 142 -17.06 -0.28 -18.40
C SER A 142 -17.43 -0.85 -17.02
N ARG A 143 -17.06 -2.09 -16.75
CA ARG A 143 -17.31 -2.77 -15.49
C ARG A 143 -16.59 -2.09 -14.31
N LEU A 144 -15.32 -1.76 -14.47
CA LEU A 144 -14.54 -0.99 -13.48
C LEU A 144 -15.11 0.42 -13.25
N GLY A 145 -15.74 0.99 -14.29
CA GLY A 145 -16.45 2.28 -14.21
C GLY A 145 -17.69 2.29 -13.30
N GLN A 146 -18.21 1.12 -12.93
CA GLN A 146 -19.35 1.00 -12.01
C GLN A 146 -18.93 1.08 -10.52
N ALA A 147 -17.64 0.99 -10.24
CA ALA A 147 -17.12 1.12 -8.89
C ALA A 147 -17.12 2.59 -8.42
N THR A 148 -17.45 2.81 -7.16
CA THR A 148 -17.27 4.13 -6.52
C THR A 148 -15.79 4.50 -6.54
N ARG A 149 -15.46 5.62 -7.19
CA ARG A 149 -14.09 6.07 -7.34
C ARG A 149 -13.64 6.87 -6.13
N LEU A 150 -12.60 6.40 -5.48
CA LEU A 150 -11.87 7.08 -4.42
C LEU A 150 -10.48 7.43 -4.95
N THR A 151 -10.02 8.67 -4.79
CA THR A 151 -8.74 9.10 -5.36
C THR A 151 -7.83 9.63 -4.27
N LEU A 152 -6.64 9.02 -4.13
CA LEU A 152 -5.60 9.47 -3.22
C LEU A 152 -4.78 10.60 -3.85
N LYS A 153 -4.62 11.66 -3.07
CA LYS A 153 -3.68 12.76 -3.35
C LYS A 153 -2.32 12.44 -2.73
N PRO A 154 -1.22 12.79 -3.40
CA PRO A 154 0.10 12.73 -2.77
C PRO A 154 0.13 13.58 -1.50
N LEU A 155 0.94 13.19 -0.52
CA LEU A 155 1.27 14.02 0.63
C LEU A 155 2.12 15.22 0.17
N ASP A 156 1.90 16.36 0.77
CA ASP A 156 2.78 17.52 0.58
C ASP A 156 4.11 17.36 1.36
N GLU A 157 4.99 18.33 1.22
CA GLU A 157 6.33 18.25 1.83
C GLU A 157 6.27 18.24 3.36
N ALA A 158 5.39 19.04 3.96
CA ALA A 158 5.22 19.09 5.41
C ALA A 158 4.60 17.80 5.94
N GLU A 159 3.61 17.25 5.25
CA GLU A 159 2.98 15.96 5.57
C GLU A 159 3.98 14.79 5.44
N LEU A 160 4.87 14.82 4.43
CA LEU A 160 5.96 13.84 4.29
C LEU A 160 6.99 13.95 5.43
N ALA A 161 7.34 15.16 5.84
CA ALA A 161 8.24 15.39 6.98
C ALA A 161 7.66 14.85 8.29
N ASP A 162 6.37 15.13 8.54
CA ASP A 162 5.64 14.60 9.69
C ASP A 162 5.58 13.04 9.65
N MET A 163 5.30 12.48 8.48
CA MET A 163 5.29 11.02 8.28
C MET A 163 6.65 10.39 8.61
N VAL A 164 7.76 10.95 8.11
CA VAL A 164 9.11 10.45 8.38
C VAL A 164 9.40 10.48 9.89
N THR A 165 9.04 11.58 10.55
CA THR A 165 9.24 11.75 11.98
C THR A 165 8.44 10.74 12.80
N ARG A 166 7.16 10.54 12.47
CA ARG A 166 6.31 9.56 13.15
C ARG A 166 6.80 8.13 12.94
N LEU A 167 7.15 7.77 11.70
CA LEU A 167 7.66 6.44 11.41
C LEU A 167 8.97 6.16 12.15
N ALA A 168 9.88 7.14 12.23
CA ALA A 168 11.12 6.99 12.99
C ALA A 168 10.85 6.76 14.49
N ALA A 169 9.92 7.53 15.08
CA ALA A 169 9.51 7.35 16.48
C ALA A 169 8.88 5.97 16.73
N GLU A 170 8.07 5.46 15.80
CA GLU A 170 7.46 4.12 15.89
C GLU A 170 8.47 2.98 15.79
N HIS A 171 9.54 3.20 15.02
CA HIS A 171 10.67 2.27 14.96
C HIS A 171 11.67 2.47 16.11
N GLU A 172 11.37 3.39 17.04
CA GLU A 172 12.23 3.69 18.19
C GLU A 172 13.66 4.14 17.76
N VAL A 173 13.75 4.79 16.60
CA VAL A 173 15.03 5.30 16.08
C VAL A 173 15.08 6.81 16.19
N VAL A 174 16.22 7.31 16.68
CA VAL A 174 16.46 8.75 16.78
C VAL A 174 16.94 9.27 15.44
N LEU A 175 16.26 10.32 14.93
CA LEU A 175 16.67 11.03 13.73
C LEU A 175 17.79 12.02 14.08
N GLY A 176 18.89 11.97 13.34
CA GLY A 176 19.93 12.98 13.42
C GLY A 176 19.46 14.34 12.86
N ARG A 177 20.16 15.42 13.23
CA ARG A 177 19.83 16.76 12.77
C ARG A 177 19.86 16.85 11.23
N GLY A 178 18.81 17.43 10.62
CA GLY A 178 18.71 17.66 9.20
C GLY A 178 18.46 16.39 8.34
N VAL A 179 18.21 15.23 8.95
CA VAL A 179 17.98 13.98 8.21
C VAL A 179 16.69 14.04 7.40
N VAL A 180 15.62 14.60 7.95
CA VAL A 180 14.33 14.74 7.25
C VAL A 180 14.51 15.61 6.00
N ASP A 181 15.09 16.78 6.14
CA ASP A 181 15.33 17.71 5.03
C ASP A 181 16.23 17.07 3.96
N TYR A 182 17.25 16.32 4.39
CA TYR A 182 18.12 15.58 3.48
C TYR A 182 17.35 14.52 2.70
N MET A 183 16.52 13.73 3.36
CA MET A 183 15.68 12.72 2.69
C MET A 183 14.72 13.36 1.68
N LEU A 184 14.04 14.45 2.05
CA LEU A 184 13.10 15.16 1.16
C LEU A 184 13.79 15.82 -0.03
N SER A 185 15.07 16.22 0.11
CA SER A 185 15.85 16.84 -0.97
C SER A 185 16.48 15.83 -1.94
N ARG A 186 16.73 14.59 -1.51
CA ARG A 186 17.49 13.59 -2.28
C ARG A 186 16.68 12.39 -2.75
N ALA A 187 15.59 12.05 -2.10
CA ALA A 187 14.74 10.93 -2.50
C ALA A 187 13.49 11.39 -3.26
N PRO A 188 12.90 10.52 -4.09
CA PRO A 188 11.58 10.78 -4.66
C PRO A 188 10.56 11.13 -3.58
N ARG A 189 9.85 12.26 -3.78
CA ARG A 189 8.88 12.82 -2.81
C ARG A 189 7.57 12.04 -2.83
N ASN A 190 7.59 10.79 -2.41
CA ASN A 190 6.38 10.00 -2.22
C ASN A 190 6.45 9.19 -0.91
N ALA A 191 5.28 8.94 -0.33
CA ALA A 191 5.13 8.29 0.96
C ALA A 191 5.78 6.90 1.02
N ALA A 192 5.66 6.09 -0.03
CA ALA A 192 6.22 4.75 -0.06
C ALA A 192 7.76 4.77 0.01
N ARG A 193 8.40 5.66 -0.75
CA ARG A 193 9.86 5.77 -0.74
C ARG A 193 10.38 6.28 0.59
N MET A 194 9.72 7.27 1.18
CA MET A 194 10.07 7.78 2.51
C MET A 194 9.95 6.69 3.58
N ALA A 195 8.85 5.93 3.57
CA ALA A 195 8.65 4.81 4.49
C ALA A 195 9.75 3.75 4.34
N GLN A 196 10.08 3.34 3.11
CA GLN A 196 11.16 2.38 2.84
C GLN A 196 12.52 2.85 3.40
N LEU A 197 12.85 4.13 3.22
CA LEU A 197 14.11 4.70 3.73
C LEU A 197 14.14 4.70 5.25
N VAL A 198 13.05 5.09 5.92
CA VAL A 198 12.96 5.05 7.38
C VAL A 198 13.09 3.63 7.90
N GLU A 199 12.35 2.67 7.32
CA GLU A 199 12.42 1.26 7.73
C GLU A 199 13.80 0.65 7.53
N ALA A 200 14.41 0.89 6.37
CA ALA A 200 15.77 0.39 6.08
C ALA A 200 16.80 1.03 7.03
N GLY A 201 16.67 2.35 7.23
CA GLY A 201 17.54 3.10 8.12
C GLY A 201 17.37 2.70 9.58
N ALA A 202 16.14 2.47 10.04
CA ALA A 202 15.87 2.01 11.39
C ALA A 202 16.48 0.63 11.65
N ARG A 203 16.28 -0.33 10.74
CA ARG A 203 16.91 -1.66 10.85
C ARG A 203 18.42 -1.56 10.99
N ARG A 204 19.06 -0.73 10.16
CA ARG A 204 20.52 -0.59 10.17
C ARG A 204 21.02 0.16 11.39
N ALA A 205 20.33 1.25 11.80
CA ALA A 205 20.63 2.01 13.00
C ALA A 205 20.57 1.15 14.27
N LEU A 206 19.55 0.28 14.38
CA LEU A 206 19.42 -0.67 15.49
C LEU A 206 20.55 -1.69 15.51
N THR A 207 20.90 -2.26 14.35
CA THR A 207 22.01 -3.25 14.24
C THR A 207 23.34 -2.65 14.63
N GLU A 208 23.60 -1.40 14.22
CA GLU A 208 24.87 -0.69 14.45
C GLU A 208 24.85 0.17 15.72
N ARG A 209 23.74 0.17 16.48
CA ARG A 209 23.53 0.95 17.71
C ARG A 209 23.86 2.45 17.54
N ARG A 210 23.38 3.03 16.45
CA ARG A 210 23.59 4.44 16.12
C ARG A 210 22.28 5.15 15.73
N THR A 211 22.30 6.48 15.66
CA THR A 211 21.16 7.27 15.18
C THR A 211 21.02 7.14 13.67
N LEU A 212 19.80 7.35 13.14
CA LEU A 212 19.59 7.50 11.70
C LEU A 212 20.15 8.86 11.26
N SER A 213 21.33 8.84 10.69
CA SER A 213 22.12 10.03 10.33
C SER A 213 22.15 10.27 8.82
N ILE A 214 22.51 11.47 8.37
CA ILE A 214 22.69 11.80 6.94
C ILE A 214 23.64 10.84 6.24
N PRO A 215 24.83 10.47 6.78
CA PRO A 215 25.70 9.47 6.15
C PRO A 215 25.01 8.14 5.92
N LEU A 216 24.20 7.66 6.90
CA LEU A 216 23.47 6.41 6.77
C LEU A 216 22.39 6.49 5.66
N VAL A 217 21.65 7.59 5.59
CA VAL A 217 20.65 7.80 4.51
C VAL A 217 21.33 7.85 3.14
N ARG A 218 22.52 8.51 3.05
CA ARG A 218 23.31 8.56 1.81
C ARG A 218 23.69 7.17 1.32
N GLU A 219 24.17 6.32 2.22
CA GLU A 219 24.48 4.92 1.89
C GLU A 219 23.25 4.16 1.39
N LEU A 220 22.06 4.38 2.00
CA LEU A 220 20.80 3.74 1.60
C LEU A 220 20.24 4.25 0.25
N LEU A 221 20.59 5.46 -0.13
CA LEU A 221 20.24 6.02 -1.43
C LEU A 221 21.18 5.53 -2.56
N GLY A 222 22.32 4.91 -2.21
CA GLY A 222 23.35 4.53 -3.16
C GLY A 222 24.20 5.70 -3.66
N ASP A 223 24.11 6.86 -3.01
CA ASP A 223 24.92 8.03 -3.29
C ASP A 223 26.33 7.81 -2.68
N HIS A 224 27.19 7.09 -3.40
CA HIS A 224 28.61 7.06 -3.08
C HIS A 224 29.26 8.37 -3.57
N PRO A 225 30.21 8.95 -2.80
CA PRO A 225 30.93 10.16 -3.18
C PRO A 225 31.79 9.96 -4.42
#